data_6b234aec07662266f7c19a89ad78686c
#
_entry.id   6b234aec07662266f7c19a89ad78686c
#
_cell.length_a   1.000
_cell.length_b   1.000
_cell.length_c   1.000
_cell.angle_alpha   90.00
_cell.angle_beta   90.00
_cell.angle_gamma   90.00
#
_symmetry.space_group_name_H-M   'P 1'
#
loop_
_entity.id
_entity.type
_entity.pdbx_description
1 polymer ?
#
loop_
_entity_poly.entity_id
_entity_poly.type
_entity_poly.pdbx_seq_one_letter_code
_entity_poly.pdbx_strand_id
1 'polypeptide(L)'
;MKYRNLGNRGLRVSAIGLGCMGMSHAYGAPADHREMTELLAKAVDMGYDFFDTAEIYGTPDNTHDNEELLGNALKAYRNKIIIATKFGLRFDMESGRVPYPLISDSRPTTIRKAVEGSLRRLQTDYIDLYYQHRPDPQIPIEEVAGTMQDLIKEGKVLYWGLSEAPEADIRRANAVCPLTAVQNRYSMMARWHETMFPILEELGIGLVAFSPLANGLLSDRYDAASHFDERTDYRAGMPQFQPKSYEKNYELLQFIRRIASERHVTPA
;
A
#
# COMPACT_ATOMS: atom_id res chain seq x y z
N MET A 1 5.83 20.53 -0.41
CA MET A 1 5.82 19.15 0.19
C MET A 1 6.95 19.03 1.21
N LYS A 2 6.74 18.35 2.36
CA LYS A 2 7.82 17.95 3.28
C LYS A 2 8.34 16.57 2.87
N TYR A 3 9.60 16.28 3.20
CA TYR A 3 10.25 15.01 2.89
C TYR A 3 10.76 14.33 4.17
N ARG A 4 10.86 13.01 4.15
CA ARG A 4 11.33 12.17 5.26
C ARG A 4 12.32 11.12 4.76
N ASN A 5 13.29 10.77 5.59
CA ASN A 5 14.05 9.55 5.39
C ASN A 5 13.18 8.38 5.87
N LEU A 6 13.00 7.39 5.00
CA LEU A 6 12.27 6.18 5.32
C LEU A 6 13.26 5.14 5.88
N GLY A 7 13.30 5.05 7.20
CA GLY A 7 14.34 4.29 7.89
C GLY A 7 15.74 4.95 7.79
N ASN A 8 16.78 4.15 8.04
CA ASN A 8 18.16 4.62 8.07
C ASN A 8 19.00 4.24 6.84
N ARG A 9 18.35 3.70 5.76
CA ARG A 9 19.05 3.19 4.58
C ARG A 9 19.17 4.18 3.43
N GLY A 10 18.80 5.43 3.64
CA GLY A 10 19.00 6.51 2.68
C GLY A 10 17.84 6.74 1.71
N LEU A 11 16.76 5.98 1.79
CA LEU A 11 15.57 6.24 0.99
C LEU A 11 14.84 7.48 1.53
N ARG A 12 14.83 8.55 0.73
CA ARG A 12 14.13 9.80 1.05
C ARG A 12 12.87 9.89 0.21
N VAL A 13 11.74 10.17 0.83
CA VAL A 13 10.41 10.22 0.18
C VAL A 13 9.61 11.45 0.65
N SER A 14 8.62 11.86 -0.13
CA SER A 14 7.62 12.82 0.33
C SER A 14 6.91 12.28 1.58
N ALA A 15 6.70 13.14 2.57
CA ALA A 15 6.11 12.75 3.86
C ALA A 15 4.67 12.22 3.72
N ILE A 16 4.01 12.58 2.63
CA ILE A 16 2.73 12.03 2.21
C ILE A 16 2.98 11.32 0.88
N GLY A 17 2.80 10.00 0.87
CA GLY A 17 2.79 9.19 -0.34
C GLY A 17 1.39 9.10 -0.94
N LEU A 18 1.30 8.86 -2.25
CA LEU A 18 0.05 8.63 -2.93
C LEU A 18 -0.19 7.12 -3.09
N GLY A 19 -1.14 6.57 -2.32
CA GLY A 19 -1.64 5.21 -2.51
C GLY A 19 -2.54 5.14 -3.75
N CYS A 20 -2.15 4.33 -4.73
CA CYS A 20 -2.83 4.27 -6.02
C CYS A 20 -3.88 3.16 -6.10
N MET A 21 -4.02 2.30 -5.09
CA MET A 21 -4.94 1.16 -5.09
C MET A 21 -6.35 1.52 -5.56
N GLY A 22 -6.91 2.61 -5.04
CA GLY A 22 -8.28 3.01 -5.34
C GLY A 22 -8.53 3.49 -6.78
N MET A 23 -7.49 3.58 -7.61
CA MET A 23 -7.65 3.93 -9.03
C MET A 23 -8.18 2.76 -9.86
N SER A 24 -7.95 1.50 -9.42
CA SER A 24 -8.34 0.31 -10.17
C SER A 24 -8.75 -0.88 -9.31
N HIS A 25 -8.76 -0.76 -7.97
CA HIS A 25 -8.99 -1.89 -7.07
C HIS A 25 -9.75 -1.47 -5.81
N ALA A 26 -10.73 -2.28 -5.42
CA ALA A 26 -11.36 -2.35 -4.10
C ALA A 26 -12.11 -1.09 -3.58
N TYR A 27 -12.18 0.00 -4.31
CA TYR A 27 -12.93 1.21 -3.94
C TYR A 27 -14.01 1.59 -4.98
N GLY A 28 -14.65 0.60 -5.56
CA GLY A 28 -15.61 0.74 -6.64
C GLY A 28 -15.07 0.23 -7.97
N ALA A 29 -15.74 0.57 -9.05
CA ALA A 29 -15.26 0.25 -10.39
C ALA A 29 -13.92 0.97 -10.67
N PRO A 30 -13.03 0.37 -11.50
CA PRO A 30 -11.83 1.04 -11.95
C PRO A 30 -12.14 2.43 -12.55
N ALA A 31 -11.31 3.40 -12.18
CA ALA A 31 -11.43 4.76 -12.69
C ALA A 31 -10.93 4.85 -14.14
N ASP A 32 -11.33 5.92 -14.84
CA ASP A 32 -10.83 6.19 -16.18
C ASP A 32 -9.31 6.43 -16.18
N HIS A 33 -8.57 5.71 -17.02
CA HIS A 33 -7.12 5.77 -17.10
C HIS A 33 -6.59 7.15 -17.49
N ARG A 34 -7.32 7.88 -18.32
CA ARG A 34 -6.93 9.23 -18.74
C ARG A 34 -7.04 10.20 -17.58
N GLU A 35 -8.15 10.16 -16.85
CA GLU A 35 -8.35 10.99 -15.66
C GLU A 35 -7.30 10.69 -14.59
N MET A 36 -6.98 9.41 -14.38
CA MET A 36 -5.95 9.01 -13.43
C MET A 36 -4.55 9.41 -13.86
N THR A 37 -4.25 9.37 -15.15
CA THR A 37 -2.97 9.88 -15.70
C THR A 37 -2.82 11.37 -15.44
N GLU A 38 -3.86 12.17 -15.66
CA GLU A 38 -3.86 13.61 -15.38
C GLU A 38 -3.70 13.88 -13.87
N LEU A 39 -4.36 13.09 -13.02
CA LEU A 39 -4.23 13.18 -11.55
C LEU A 39 -2.81 12.86 -11.09
N LEU A 40 -2.20 11.79 -11.62
CA LEU A 40 -0.84 11.38 -11.28
C LEU A 40 0.19 12.46 -11.68
N ALA A 41 0.06 13.03 -12.88
CA ALA A 41 0.91 14.15 -13.32
C ALA A 41 0.77 15.37 -12.39
N LYS A 42 -0.47 15.73 -12.04
CA LYS A 42 -0.74 16.82 -11.10
C LYS A 42 -0.16 16.55 -9.71
N ALA A 43 -0.18 15.30 -9.24
CA ALA A 43 0.43 14.93 -7.96
C ALA A 43 1.95 15.15 -7.99
N VAL A 44 2.64 14.77 -9.09
CA VAL A 44 4.07 15.08 -9.27
C VAL A 44 4.32 16.57 -9.22
N ASP A 45 3.53 17.39 -9.93
CA ASP A 45 3.65 18.85 -9.93
C ASP A 45 3.42 19.47 -8.53
N MET A 46 2.59 18.84 -7.69
CA MET A 46 2.38 19.23 -6.29
C MET A 46 3.53 18.79 -5.36
N GLY A 47 4.51 18.05 -5.88
CA GLY A 47 5.69 17.58 -5.14
C GLY A 47 5.54 16.23 -4.46
N TYR A 48 4.55 15.43 -4.84
CA TYR A 48 4.53 14.01 -4.48
C TYR A 48 5.63 13.30 -5.27
N ASP A 49 6.47 12.55 -4.58
CA ASP A 49 7.48 11.69 -5.20
C ASP A 49 7.35 10.22 -4.80
N PHE A 50 6.42 9.87 -3.92
CA PHE A 50 6.24 8.52 -3.42
C PHE A 50 4.86 7.97 -3.83
N PHE A 51 4.86 7.00 -4.76
CA PHE A 51 3.68 6.36 -5.32
C PHE A 51 3.65 4.88 -4.95
N ASP A 52 2.54 4.43 -4.34
CA ASP A 52 2.38 3.07 -3.84
C ASP A 52 1.33 2.29 -4.63
N THR A 53 1.71 1.16 -5.19
CA THR A 53 0.88 0.23 -5.93
C THR A 53 1.09 -1.22 -5.46
N ALA A 54 0.57 -2.21 -6.16
CA ALA A 54 0.86 -3.63 -6.00
C ALA A 54 0.50 -4.41 -7.28
N GLU A 55 1.14 -5.56 -7.49
CA GLU A 55 0.87 -6.43 -8.64
C GLU A 55 -0.59 -6.88 -8.73
N ILE A 56 -1.28 -6.98 -7.56
CA ILE A 56 -2.67 -7.45 -7.46
C ILE A 56 -3.71 -6.33 -7.55
N TYR A 57 -3.31 -5.06 -7.66
CA TYR A 57 -4.26 -3.96 -7.68
C TYR A 57 -4.94 -3.81 -9.05
N GLY A 58 -5.94 -4.63 -9.28
CA GLY A 58 -6.80 -4.64 -10.43
C GLY A 58 -8.08 -5.43 -10.13
N THR A 59 -8.75 -5.84 -11.18
CA THR A 59 -9.92 -6.72 -11.13
C THR A 59 -9.51 -8.16 -11.46
N PRO A 60 -10.36 -9.17 -11.22
CA PRO A 60 -10.08 -10.53 -11.67
C PRO A 60 -9.81 -10.65 -13.18
N ASP A 61 -10.41 -9.78 -13.99
CA ASP A 61 -10.23 -9.77 -15.45
C ASP A 61 -8.94 -9.08 -15.90
N ASN A 62 -8.44 -8.12 -15.11
CA ASN A 62 -7.14 -7.46 -15.29
C ASN A 62 -6.47 -7.23 -13.94
N THR A 63 -5.80 -8.25 -13.42
CA THR A 63 -5.23 -8.28 -12.07
C THR A 63 -4.09 -7.29 -11.86
N HIS A 64 -3.52 -6.76 -12.94
CA HIS A 64 -2.33 -5.91 -12.90
C HIS A 64 -2.56 -4.48 -13.38
N ASP A 65 -3.81 -4.09 -13.56
CA ASP A 65 -4.26 -2.82 -14.13
C ASP A 65 -3.58 -1.59 -13.51
N ASN A 66 -3.37 -1.60 -12.20
CA ASN A 66 -2.78 -0.47 -11.47
C ASN A 66 -1.30 -0.25 -11.83
N GLU A 67 -0.50 -1.29 -11.93
CA GLU A 67 0.90 -1.16 -12.36
C GLU A 67 1.00 -0.71 -13.82
N GLU A 68 0.11 -1.17 -14.70
CA GLU A 68 0.05 -0.74 -16.11
C GLU A 68 -0.32 0.74 -16.22
N LEU A 69 -1.30 1.19 -15.43
CA LEU A 69 -1.68 2.60 -15.33
C LEU A 69 -0.48 3.46 -14.88
N LEU A 70 0.17 3.08 -13.78
CA LEU A 70 1.28 3.84 -13.24
C LEU A 70 2.48 3.85 -14.20
N GLY A 71 2.79 2.71 -14.82
CA GLY A 71 3.86 2.61 -15.81
C GLY A 71 3.66 3.57 -16.97
N ASN A 72 2.45 3.63 -17.51
CA ASN A 72 2.11 4.56 -18.60
C ASN A 72 2.14 6.02 -18.17
N ALA A 73 1.54 6.34 -17.02
CA ALA A 73 1.37 7.72 -16.55
C ALA A 73 2.68 8.34 -16.02
N LEU A 74 3.52 7.55 -15.36
CA LEU A 74 4.68 8.05 -14.61
C LEU A 74 6.02 7.83 -15.31
N LYS A 75 6.05 7.19 -16.47
CA LYS A 75 7.29 6.93 -17.23
C LYS A 75 8.14 8.17 -17.44
N ALA A 76 7.51 9.29 -17.80
CA ALA A 76 8.22 10.55 -18.05
C ALA A 76 8.84 11.17 -16.77
N TYR A 77 8.38 10.74 -15.60
CA TYR A 77 8.82 11.25 -14.30
C TYR A 77 9.73 10.26 -13.55
N ARG A 78 10.04 9.09 -14.15
CA ARG A 78 10.67 7.95 -13.45
C ARG A 78 11.89 8.33 -12.61
N ASN A 79 12.75 9.21 -13.10
CA ASN A 79 13.97 9.66 -12.41
C ASN A 79 13.73 10.68 -11.27
N LYS A 80 12.48 11.09 -11.05
CA LYS A 80 12.11 12.11 -10.04
C LYS A 80 11.19 11.53 -8.96
N ILE A 81 10.80 10.26 -9.09
CA ILE A 81 9.81 9.63 -8.22
C ILE A 81 10.32 8.31 -7.68
N ILE A 82 9.70 7.88 -6.60
CA ILE A 82 9.88 6.59 -5.94
C ILE A 82 8.61 5.78 -6.18
N ILE A 83 8.75 4.62 -6.80
CA ILE A 83 7.64 3.68 -6.98
C ILE A 83 7.80 2.52 -6.00
N ALA A 84 6.82 2.37 -5.13
CA ALA A 84 6.66 1.19 -4.29
C ALA A 84 5.62 0.27 -4.91
N THR A 85 5.95 -1.02 -5.04
CA THR A 85 4.98 -2.05 -5.42
C THR A 85 5.14 -3.29 -4.54
N LYS A 86 4.25 -4.28 -4.69
CA LYS A 86 4.16 -5.40 -3.76
C LYS A 86 3.96 -6.71 -4.53
N PHE A 87 4.53 -7.80 -3.98
CA PHE A 87 4.41 -9.16 -4.49
C PHE A 87 3.76 -10.11 -3.47
N GLY A 88 3.46 -11.30 -3.92
CA GLY A 88 3.13 -12.44 -3.07
C GLY A 88 1.66 -12.60 -2.75
N LEU A 89 0.76 -11.89 -3.43
CA LEU A 89 -0.67 -12.14 -3.38
C LEU A 89 -1.23 -12.39 -4.77
N ARG A 90 -2.20 -13.29 -4.86
CA ARG A 90 -2.97 -13.52 -6.08
C ARG A 90 -4.43 -13.84 -5.77
N PHE A 91 -5.33 -13.63 -6.71
CA PHE A 91 -6.70 -14.10 -6.61
C PHE A 91 -6.76 -15.64 -6.70
N ASP A 92 -7.53 -16.25 -5.81
CA ASP A 92 -7.85 -17.68 -5.88
C ASP A 92 -9.04 -17.91 -6.82
N MET A 93 -8.75 -17.92 -8.12
CA MET A 93 -9.76 -18.11 -9.16
C MET A 93 -10.38 -19.51 -9.13
N GLU A 94 -9.73 -20.49 -8.45
CA GLU A 94 -10.18 -21.87 -8.36
C GLU A 94 -11.11 -22.12 -7.15
N SER A 95 -11.23 -21.12 -6.25
CA SER A 95 -12.04 -21.24 -5.02
C SER A 95 -13.53 -21.44 -5.25
N GLY A 96 -14.04 -21.09 -6.45
CA GLY A 96 -15.47 -21.05 -6.76
C GLY A 96 -16.26 -19.99 -5.98
N ARG A 97 -15.60 -19.09 -5.26
CA ARG A 97 -16.18 -18.00 -4.44
C ARG A 97 -16.05 -16.66 -5.14
N VAL A 98 -17.09 -15.83 -5.04
CA VAL A 98 -17.07 -14.45 -5.53
C VAL A 98 -17.46 -13.51 -4.37
N PRO A 99 -16.68 -12.47 -4.05
CA PRO A 99 -15.39 -12.11 -4.65
C PRO A 99 -14.32 -13.19 -4.41
N TYR A 100 -13.38 -13.32 -5.34
CA TYR A 100 -12.29 -14.29 -5.22
C TYR A 100 -11.44 -13.99 -3.98
N PRO A 101 -11.17 -14.99 -3.12
CA PRO A 101 -10.24 -14.83 -2.01
C PRO A 101 -8.83 -14.48 -2.50
N LEU A 102 -8.07 -13.80 -1.66
CA LEU A 102 -6.63 -13.62 -1.89
C LEU A 102 -5.86 -14.73 -1.18
N ILE A 103 -4.89 -15.29 -1.87
CA ILE A 103 -3.97 -16.28 -1.31
C ILE A 103 -2.53 -15.82 -1.47
N SER A 104 -1.69 -16.18 -0.48
CA SER A 104 -0.26 -15.86 -0.49
C SER A 104 0.53 -16.88 -1.32
N ASP A 105 1.54 -16.39 -2.04
CA ASP A 105 2.55 -17.22 -2.70
C ASP A 105 3.88 -16.45 -2.75
N SER A 106 4.72 -16.67 -1.75
CA SER A 106 6.04 -16.03 -1.61
C SER A 106 7.20 -16.99 -1.91
N ARG A 107 6.98 -18.04 -2.72
CA ARG A 107 8.06 -18.91 -3.16
C ARG A 107 9.10 -18.11 -3.97
N PRO A 108 10.40 -18.38 -3.83
CA PRO A 108 11.47 -17.69 -4.57
C PRO A 108 11.22 -17.58 -6.07
N THR A 109 10.73 -18.66 -6.69
CA THR A 109 10.40 -18.70 -8.12
C THR A 109 9.23 -17.77 -8.48
N THR A 110 8.23 -17.64 -7.58
CA THR A 110 7.10 -16.74 -7.76
C THR A 110 7.53 -15.29 -7.60
N ILE A 111 8.34 -14.98 -6.59
CA ILE A 111 8.89 -13.62 -6.38
C ILE A 111 9.68 -13.16 -7.62
N ARG A 112 10.54 -14.03 -8.18
CA ARG A 112 11.31 -13.70 -9.38
C ARG A 112 10.43 -13.47 -10.62
N LYS A 113 9.35 -14.23 -10.78
CA LYS A 113 8.36 -13.98 -11.85
C LYS A 113 7.60 -12.67 -11.63
N ALA A 114 7.21 -12.40 -10.39
CA ALA A 114 6.48 -11.20 -10.02
C ALA A 114 7.29 -9.93 -10.29
N VAL A 115 8.57 -9.88 -9.88
CA VAL A 115 9.44 -8.73 -10.14
C VAL A 115 9.61 -8.45 -11.63
N GLU A 116 9.83 -9.47 -12.45
CA GLU A 116 9.93 -9.31 -13.91
C GLU A 116 8.62 -8.78 -14.52
N GLY A 117 7.49 -9.27 -14.00
CA GLY A 117 6.16 -8.76 -14.36
C GLY A 117 5.99 -7.29 -14.02
N SER A 118 6.28 -6.91 -12.78
CA SER A 118 6.17 -5.52 -12.30
C SER A 118 7.09 -4.58 -13.07
N LEU A 119 8.35 -4.95 -13.33
CA LEU A 119 9.28 -4.14 -14.13
C LEU A 119 8.72 -3.85 -15.54
N ARG A 120 8.15 -4.86 -16.21
CA ARG A 120 7.55 -4.67 -17.54
C ARG A 120 6.34 -3.75 -17.50
N ARG A 121 5.40 -3.95 -16.54
CA ARG A 121 4.18 -3.14 -16.41
C ARG A 121 4.49 -1.70 -16.02
N LEU A 122 5.40 -1.51 -15.08
CA LEU A 122 5.87 -0.20 -14.63
C LEU A 122 6.82 0.49 -15.63
N GLN A 123 7.22 -0.21 -16.70
CA GLN A 123 8.11 0.29 -17.77
C GLN A 123 9.44 0.88 -17.21
N THR A 124 10.08 0.15 -16.31
CA THR A 124 11.30 0.55 -15.61
C THR A 124 12.24 -0.64 -15.45
N ASP A 125 13.54 -0.36 -15.29
CA ASP A 125 14.56 -1.38 -15.09
C ASP A 125 14.76 -1.74 -13.61
N TYR A 126 14.20 -0.94 -12.70
CA TYR A 126 14.30 -1.16 -11.26
C TYR A 126 13.06 -0.70 -10.51
N ILE A 127 12.78 -1.35 -9.38
CA ILE A 127 11.76 -0.98 -8.40
C ILE A 127 12.47 -0.29 -7.23
N ASP A 128 12.00 0.91 -6.85
CA ASP A 128 12.63 1.61 -5.72
C ASP A 128 12.36 0.91 -4.39
N LEU A 129 11.12 0.51 -4.11
CA LEU A 129 10.76 -0.16 -2.88
C LEU A 129 9.80 -1.32 -3.15
N TYR A 130 10.21 -2.54 -2.82
CA TYR A 130 9.44 -3.76 -3.10
C TYR A 130 9.01 -4.43 -1.82
N TYR A 131 7.71 -4.60 -1.61
CA TYR A 131 7.16 -5.19 -0.39
C TYR A 131 6.69 -6.62 -0.61
N GLN A 132 6.93 -7.50 0.38
CA GLN A 132 6.05 -8.65 0.55
C GLN A 132 4.69 -8.14 1.05
N HIS A 133 3.62 -8.36 0.26
CA HIS A 133 2.31 -7.76 0.49
C HIS A 133 1.64 -8.29 1.76
N ARG A 134 1.79 -9.59 2.01
CA ARG A 134 1.37 -10.28 3.24
C ARG A 134 2.33 -11.41 3.54
N PRO A 135 2.55 -11.75 4.81
CA PRO A 135 3.29 -12.95 5.19
C PRO A 135 2.68 -14.20 4.53
N ASP A 136 3.54 -15.10 4.09
CA ASP A 136 3.14 -16.40 3.58
C ASP A 136 3.48 -17.45 4.65
N PRO A 137 2.48 -18.08 5.28
CA PRO A 137 2.74 -19.03 6.37
C PRO A 137 3.41 -20.33 5.90
N GLN A 138 3.47 -20.58 4.60
CA GLN A 138 4.06 -21.78 4.03
C GLN A 138 5.54 -21.60 3.67
N ILE A 139 6.02 -20.35 3.59
CA ILE A 139 7.39 -20.05 3.15
C ILE A 139 8.13 -19.35 4.29
N PRO A 140 9.26 -19.90 4.75
CA PRO A 140 10.10 -19.24 5.75
C PRO A 140 10.48 -17.83 5.30
N ILE A 141 10.37 -16.84 6.19
CA ILE A 141 10.65 -15.45 5.86
C ILE A 141 12.12 -15.24 5.44
N GLU A 142 13.01 -16.11 5.89
CA GLU A 142 14.43 -16.09 5.52
C GLU A 142 14.64 -16.41 4.04
N GLU A 143 13.82 -17.30 3.45
CA GLU A 143 13.86 -17.60 2.01
C GLU A 143 13.39 -16.42 1.18
N VAL A 144 12.34 -15.73 1.65
CA VAL A 144 11.88 -14.48 1.05
C VAL A 144 12.98 -13.43 1.11
N ALA A 145 13.58 -13.22 2.29
CA ALA A 145 14.63 -12.24 2.51
C ALA A 145 15.89 -12.55 1.69
N GLY A 146 16.27 -13.83 1.57
CA GLY A 146 17.37 -14.27 0.71
C GLY A 146 17.13 -13.95 -0.77
N THR A 147 15.90 -14.20 -1.24
CA THR A 147 15.49 -13.85 -2.62
C THR A 147 15.55 -12.34 -2.85
N MET A 148 15.11 -11.54 -1.88
CA MET A 148 15.19 -10.08 -1.97
C MET A 148 16.62 -9.57 -1.96
N GLN A 149 17.51 -10.20 -1.18
CA GLN A 149 18.94 -9.88 -1.19
C GLN A 149 19.55 -10.10 -2.59
N ASP A 150 19.18 -11.18 -3.26
CA ASP A 150 19.66 -11.46 -4.62
C ASP A 150 19.11 -10.44 -5.63
N LEU A 151 17.82 -10.11 -5.57
CA LEU A 151 17.20 -9.11 -6.46
C LEU A 151 17.80 -7.71 -6.28
N ILE A 152 18.22 -7.36 -5.04
CA ILE A 152 18.95 -6.11 -4.76
C ILE A 152 20.36 -6.17 -5.37
N LYS A 153 21.07 -7.29 -5.25
CA LYS A 153 22.39 -7.47 -5.89
C LYS A 153 22.31 -7.41 -7.41
N GLU A 154 21.21 -7.91 -7.98
CA GLU A 154 20.91 -7.84 -9.42
C GLU A 154 20.53 -6.43 -9.88
N GLY A 155 20.29 -5.48 -8.96
CA GLY A 155 19.87 -4.12 -9.27
C GLY A 155 18.41 -3.98 -9.71
N LYS A 156 17.61 -5.03 -9.61
CA LYS A 156 16.18 -5.02 -9.98
C LYS A 156 15.32 -4.37 -8.91
N VAL A 157 15.78 -4.38 -7.67
CA VAL A 157 15.14 -3.76 -6.51
C VAL A 157 16.19 -2.94 -5.77
N LEU A 158 15.86 -1.72 -5.35
CA LEU A 158 16.79 -0.89 -4.59
C LEU A 158 16.60 -1.05 -3.09
N TYR A 159 15.34 -1.09 -2.64
CA TYR A 159 14.94 -1.21 -1.24
C TYR A 159 13.80 -2.22 -1.12
N TRP A 160 13.69 -2.85 0.05
CA TRP A 160 12.60 -3.75 0.29
C TRP A 160 11.98 -3.60 1.68
N GLY A 161 10.79 -4.17 1.84
CA GLY A 161 10.03 -4.09 3.08
C GLY A 161 9.00 -5.20 3.22
N LEU A 162 8.31 -5.17 4.36
CA LEU A 162 7.22 -6.08 4.70
C LEU A 162 5.93 -5.29 4.95
N SER A 163 4.78 -5.89 4.66
CA SER A 163 3.47 -5.30 4.97
C SER A 163 2.68 -6.22 5.88
N GLU A 164 2.17 -5.65 7.01
CA GLU A 164 1.36 -6.36 8.00
C GLU A 164 2.05 -7.63 8.58
N ALA A 165 3.38 -7.61 8.65
CA ALA A 165 4.16 -8.73 9.16
C ALA A 165 4.28 -8.68 10.70
N PRO A 166 4.30 -9.84 11.38
CA PRO A 166 4.54 -9.91 12.82
C PRO A 166 5.99 -9.55 13.15
N GLU A 167 6.24 -9.13 14.41
CA GLU A 167 7.56 -8.76 14.90
C GLU A 167 8.63 -9.81 14.64
N ALA A 168 8.31 -11.09 14.93
CA ALA A 168 9.24 -12.19 14.76
C ALA A 168 9.76 -12.30 13.32
N ASP A 169 8.88 -12.12 12.34
CA ASP A 169 9.25 -12.15 10.92
C ASP A 169 10.07 -10.92 10.52
N ILE A 170 9.75 -9.76 11.05
CA ILE A 170 10.53 -8.53 10.81
C ILE A 170 11.97 -8.72 11.30
N ARG A 171 12.17 -9.24 12.51
CA ARG A 171 13.53 -9.48 13.06
C ARG A 171 14.29 -10.52 12.24
N ARG A 172 13.66 -11.63 11.89
CA ARG A 172 14.27 -12.72 11.12
C ARG A 172 14.62 -12.27 9.70
N ALA A 173 13.69 -11.59 9.02
CA ALA A 173 13.91 -11.02 7.70
C ALA A 173 15.06 -10.01 7.68
N ASN A 174 15.06 -9.08 8.66
CA ASN A 174 16.07 -8.04 8.78
C ASN A 174 17.47 -8.61 9.04
N ALA A 175 17.58 -9.75 9.72
CA ALA A 175 18.87 -10.43 9.96
C ALA A 175 19.49 -11.01 8.67
N VAL A 176 18.69 -11.40 7.70
CA VAL A 176 19.13 -11.96 6.40
C VAL A 176 19.38 -10.84 5.38
N CYS A 177 18.38 -10.02 5.17
CA CYS A 177 18.43 -8.88 4.26
C CYS A 177 17.78 -7.67 4.95
N PRO A 178 18.57 -6.66 5.31
CA PRO A 178 18.07 -5.54 6.08
C PRO A 178 16.90 -4.80 5.44
N LEU A 179 15.81 -4.65 6.19
CA LEU A 179 14.59 -3.98 5.78
C LEU A 179 14.74 -2.45 5.74
N THR A 180 14.10 -1.81 4.78
CA THR A 180 14.01 -0.35 4.70
C THR A 180 12.73 0.16 5.35
N ALA A 181 11.62 -0.55 5.14
CA ALA A 181 10.32 -0.12 5.61
C ALA A 181 9.41 -1.27 6.01
N VAL A 182 8.50 -0.98 6.92
CA VAL A 182 7.31 -1.79 7.19
C VAL A 182 6.08 -0.96 6.85
N GLN A 183 5.13 -1.55 6.11
CA GLN A 183 3.89 -0.89 5.75
C GLN A 183 2.72 -1.49 6.52
N ASN A 184 2.15 -0.74 7.46
CA ASN A 184 1.07 -1.19 8.32
C ASN A 184 -0.11 -0.23 8.32
N ARG A 185 -1.30 -0.76 8.60
CA ARG A 185 -2.48 0.08 8.85
C ARG A 185 -2.25 0.92 10.10
N TYR A 186 -2.35 2.23 9.96
CA TYR A 186 -2.25 3.13 11.10
C TYR A 186 -3.12 4.37 10.93
N SER A 187 -3.97 4.63 11.90
CA SER A 187 -4.87 5.79 11.94
C SER A 187 -5.29 6.06 13.40
N MET A 188 -6.06 7.12 13.64
CA MET A 188 -6.70 7.35 14.96
C MET A 188 -7.54 6.16 15.45
N MET A 189 -8.08 5.35 14.52
CA MET A 189 -8.93 4.18 14.81
C MET A 189 -8.17 2.84 14.73
N ALA A 190 -6.91 2.82 14.31
CA ALA A 190 -6.12 1.62 14.04
C ALA A 190 -4.73 1.77 14.67
N ARG A 191 -4.63 1.52 15.99
CA ARG A 191 -3.42 1.78 16.77
C ARG A 191 -2.71 0.52 17.30
N TRP A 192 -3.19 -0.66 16.93
CA TRP A 192 -2.66 -1.95 17.43
C TRP A 192 -1.21 -2.25 17.03
N HIS A 193 -0.67 -1.53 16.06
CA HIS A 193 0.74 -1.66 15.67
C HIS A 193 1.71 -0.74 16.44
N GLU A 194 1.24 0.05 17.39
CA GLU A 194 2.12 0.93 18.18
C GLU A 194 3.16 0.17 19.02
N THR A 195 2.84 -1.07 19.39
CA THR A 195 3.79 -1.97 20.07
C THR A 195 5.03 -2.32 19.24
N MET A 196 4.96 -2.12 17.90
CA MET A 196 6.07 -2.37 16.99
C MET A 196 7.02 -1.16 16.85
N PHE A 197 6.62 0.04 17.27
CA PHE A 197 7.44 1.25 17.08
C PHE A 197 8.83 1.15 17.70
N PRO A 198 8.99 0.66 18.95
CA PRO A 198 10.34 0.51 19.53
C PRO A 198 11.24 -0.41 18.71
N ILE A 199 10.68 -1.47 18.09
CA ILE A 199 11.42 -2.43 17.28
C ILE A 199 11.84 -1.79 15.95
N LEU A 200 10.95 -1.04 15.33
CA LEU A 200 11.27 -0.33 14.08
C LEU A 200 12.37 0.71 14.33
N GLU A 201 12.32 1.42 15.45
CA GLU A 201 13.38 2.36 15.87
C GLU A 201 14.70 1.65 16.13
N GLU A 202 14.69 0.54 16.90
CA GLU A 202 15.87 -0.29 17.19
C GLU A 202 16.56 -0.75 15.90
N LEU A 203 15.78 -1.21 14.91
CA LEU A 203 16.30 -1.75 13.67
C LEU A 203 16.53 -0.69 12.58
N GLY A 204 16.16 0.56 12.85
CA GLY A 204 16.26 1.66 11.87
C GLY A 204 15.36 1.51 10.65
N ILE A 205 14.19 0.88 10.83
CA ILE A 205 13.20 0.60 9.80
C ILE A 205 12.13 1.72 9.78
N GLY A 206 11.78 2.23 8.60
CA GLY A 206 10.73 3.24 8.46
C GLY A 206 9.33 2.63 8.51
N LEU A 207 8.36 3.39 9.05
CA LEU A 207 6.95 3.04 9.00
C LEU A 207 6.25 3.79 7.85
N VAL A 208 5.58 3.04 6.99
CA VAL A 208 4.62 3.56 6.00
C VAL A 208 3.22 3.24 6.50
N ALA A 209 2.46 4.29 6.84
CA ALA A 209 1.09 4.16 7.33
C ALA A 209 0.11 4.11 6.15
N PHE A 210 -0.63 3.01 5.97
CA PHE A 210 -1.73 2.99 5.02
C PHE A 210 -3.09 3.18 5.71
N SER A 211 -4.08 3.65 4.95
CA SER A 211 -5.43 4.01 5.44
C SER A 211 -5.44 4.98 6.64
N PRO A 212 -4.65 6.07 6.62
CA PRO A 212 -4.59 7.02 7.75
C PRO A 212 -5.94 7.71 8.01
N LEU A 213 -6.83 7.75 7.01
CA LEU A 213 -8.19 8.28 7.11
C LEU A 213 -9.26 7.19 7.34
N ALA A 214 -8.86 6.01 7.86
CA ALA A 214 -9.76 4.88 8.10
C ALA A 214 -10.65 4.54 6.90
N ASN A 215 -10.03 4.41 5.71
CA ASN A 215 -10.70 4.12 4.43
C ASN A 215 -11.71 5.21 4.00
N GLY A 216 -11.51 6.43 4.47
CA GLY A 216 -12.34 7.59 4.17
C GLY A 216 -13.33 7.97 5.28
N LEU A 217 -13.54 7.14 6.31
CA LEU A 217 -14.45 7.47 7.41
C LEU A 217 -14.08 8.80 8.10
N LEU A 218 -12.78 9.03 8.32
CA LEU A 218 -12.28 10.23 9.00
C LEU A 218 -12.17 11.46 8.07
N SER A 219 -12.52 11.33 6.80
CA SER A 219 -12.45 12.44 5.83
C SER A 219 -13.69 13.32 5.77
N ASP A 220 -14.76 12.97 6.50
CA ASP A 220 -16.09 13.58 6.43
C ASP A 220 -16.80 13.44 5.06
N ARG A 221 -16.30 12.55 4.20
CA ARG A 221 -16.89 12.27 2.87
C ARG A 221 -18.12 11.37 2.95
N TYR A 222 -18.20 10.52 3.98
CA TYR A 222 -19.21 9.48 4.13
C TYR A 222 -20.02 9.68 5.41
N ASP A 223 -21.27 9.27 5.35
CA ASP A 223 -22.24 9.33 6.45
C ASP A 223 -23.00 8.00 6.62
N ALA A 224 -23.99 7.97 7.52
CA ALA A 224 -24.78 6.77 7.80
C ALA A 224 -25.65 6.31 6.62
N ALA A 225 -25.89 7.20 5.64
CA ALA A 225 -26.66 6.90 4.43
C ALA A 225 -25.77 6.47 3.26
N SER A 226 -24.46 6.49 3.43
CA SER A 226 -23.53 6.09 2.37
C SER A 226 -23.61 4.60 2.10
N HIS A 227 -23.74 4.23 0.83
CA HIS A 227 -23.80 2.84 0.37
C HIS A 227 -22.60 2.52 -0.52
N PHE A 228 -22.11 1.29 -0.40
CA PHE A 228 -20.99 0.78 -1.19
C PHE A 228 -21.44 -0.49 -1.94
N ASP A 229 -21.03 -0.64 -3.20
CA ASP A 229 -21.31 -1.84 -3.98
C ASP A 229 -20.51 -3.02 -3.43
N GLU A 230 -21.19 -4.05 -2.91
CA GLU A 230 -20.59 -5.23 -2.29
C GLU A 230 -19.66 -6.03 -3.23
N ARG A 231 -19.82 -5.86 -4.54
CA ARG A 231 -19.02 -6.58 -5.54
C ARG A 231 -17.70 -5.89 -5.86
N THR A 232 -17.64 -4.57 -5.73
CA THR A 232 -16.51 -3.77 -6.22
C THR A 232 -15.86 -2.92 -5.13
N ASP A 233 -16.56 -2.68 -4.02
CA ASP A 233 -16.08 -1.82 -2.94
C ASP A 233 -16.01 -2.58 -1.59
N TYR A 234 -14.80 -2.90 -1.15
CA TYR A 234 -14.60 -3.69 0.07
C TYR A 234 -15.07 -2.98 1.35
N ARG A 235 -15.39 -1.66 1.28
CA ARG A 235 -15.96 -0.90 2.40
C ARG A 235 -17.36 -1.40 2.77
N ALA A 236 -18.08 -2.00 1.84
CA ALA A 236 -19.38 -2.63 2.11
C ALA A 236 -19.32 -3.66 3.25
N GLY A 237 -18.22 -4.43 3.32
CA GLY A 237 -17.97 -5.42 4.39
C GLY A 237 -17.21 -4.90 5.61
N MET A 238 -16.77 -3.64 5.60
CA MET A 238 -15.93 -3.13 6.69
C MET A 238 -16.73 -2.76 7.94
N PRO A 239 -16.29 -3.19 9.14
CA PRO A 239 -17.02 -2.93 10.38
C PRO A 239 -17.30 -1.45 10.65
N GLN A 240 -16.35 -0.55 10.33
CA GLN A 240 -16.49 0.88 10.61
C GLN A 240 -17.57 1.58 9.77
N PHE A 241 -18.00 0.98 8.66
CA PHE A 241 -19.06 1.51 7.80
C PHE A 241 -20.44 0.86 8.05
N GLN A 242 -20.52 -0.10 8.98
CA GLN A 242 -21.81 -0.66 9.36
C GLN A 242 -22.63 0.36 10.15
N PRO A 243 -23.97 0.44 9.99
CA PRO A 243 -24.81 1.48 10.63
C PRO A 243 -24.57 1.63 12.14
N LYS A 244 -24.55 0.50 12.88
CA LYS A 244 -24.30 0.50 14.33
C LYS A 244 -22.92 1.03 14.72
N SER A 245 -21.91 0.83 13.87
CA SER A 245 -20.55 1.33 14.11
C SER A 245 -20.46 2.81 13.81
N TYR A 246 -21.18 3.29 12.81
CA TYR A 246 -21.26 4.72 12.49
C TYR A 246 -21.86 5.51 13.65
N GLU A 247 -22.94 5.03 14.24
CA GLU A 247 -23.54 5.62 15.45
C GLU A 247 -22.53 5.72 16.60
N LYS A 248 -21.77 4.65 16.85
CA LYS A 248 -20.72 4.62 17.90
C LYS A 248 -19.57 5.60 17.63
N ASN A 249 -19.23 5.82 16.36
CA ASN A 249 -18.16 6.71 15.96
C ASN A 249 -18.61 8.17 15.79
N TYR A 250 -19.90 8.46 15.97
CA TYR A 250 -20.47 9.78 15.72
C TYR A 250 -19.78 10.90 16.53
N GLU A 251 -19.52 10.67 17.80
CA GLU A 251 -18.85 11.66 18.67
C GLU A 251 -17.43 11.96 18.19
N LEU A 252 -16.67 10.95 17.77
CA LEU A 252 -15.35 11.14 17.19
C LEU A 252 -15.42 11.98 15.90
N LEU A 253 -16.36 11.68 15.02
CA LEU A 253 -16.53 12.43 13.77
C LEU A 253 -16.93 13.89 14.05
N GLN A 254 -17.81 14.14 15.00
CA GLN A 254 -18.18 15.51 15.43
C GLN A 254 -16.97 16.25 16.03
N PHE A 255 -16.15 15.56 16.83
CA PHE A 255 -14.93 16.14 17.39
C PHE A 255 -13.95 16.55 16.27
N ILE A 256 -13.73 15.70 15.27
CA ILE A 256 -12.86 16.00 14.12
C ILE A 256 -13.39 17.19 13.32
N ARG A 257 -14.71 17.23 13.04
CA ARG A 257 -15.38 18.36 12.35
C ARG A 257 -15.18 19.68 13.09
N ARG A 258 -15.33 19.66 14.41
CA ARG A 258 -15.12 20.85 15.24
C ARG A 258 -13.68 21.37 15.12
N ILE A 259 -12.67 20.50 15.29
CA ILE A 259 -11.26 20.89 15.16
C ILE A 259 -10.96 21.41 13.75
N ALA A 260 -11.47 20.75 12.72
CA ALA A 260 -11.29 21.19 11.34
C ALA A 260 -11.87 22.59 11.11
N SER A 261 -13.08 22.84 11.63
CA SER A 261 -13.74 24.17 11.57
C SER A 261 -12.93 25.23 12.31
N GLU A 262 -12.49 24.96 13.55
CA GLU A 262 -11.67 25.88 14.36
C GLU A 262 -10.33 26.23 13.70
N ARG A 263 -9.80 25.31 12.89
CA ARG A 263 -8.52 25.47 12.16
C ARG A 263 -8.68 25.95 10.72
N HIS A 264 -9.92 26.14 10.25
CA HIS A 264 -10.26 26.52 8.88
C HIS A 264 -9.65 25.56 7.83
N VAL A 265 -9.69 24.26 8.11
CA VAL A 265 -9.21 23.17 7.23
C VAL A 265 -10.28 22.08 7.07
N THR A 266 -10.05 21.13 6.16
CA THR A 266 -10.90 19.94 6.07
C THR A 266 -10.48 18.89 7.11
N PRO A 267 -11.35 17.93 7.46
CA PRO A 267 -10.97 16.77 8.30
C PRO A 267 -9.87 15.90 7.75
N ALA A 268 -9.67 15.90 6.41
CA ALA A 268 -8.67 15.10 5.70
C ALA A 268 -7.32 15.80 5.56
#